data_5a3bb8c5f85aae76598ee289ce72aee1
#
_entry.id   5a3bb8c5f85aae76598ee289ce72aee1
#
_cell.length_a   1.000
_cell.length_b   1.000
_cell.length_c   1.000
_cell.angle_alpha   90.00
_cell.angle_beta   90.00
_cell.angle_gamma   90.00
#
_symmetry.space_group_name_H-M   'P 1'
#
loop_
_entity.id
_entity.type
_entity.pdbx_description
1 polymer ?
#
loop_
_entity_poly.entity_id
_entity_poly.type
_entity_poly.pdbx_seq_one_letter_code
_entity_poly.pdbx_strand_id
1 'polypeptide(L)'
;MAKSRIAAVDVGNDAVKAIFGKLENELYIPNVIAPDLEDRPVIGIEDLDEKDVIENIHIRIHSPALEEETAIYRVGNLATKSTNSQELDFGSNKSEEDQTLVMLFAALALDAAESKDFTAKNDIIDATYTLGTGLPLREVKEGKDVGYRSQLLGSVHQVEFLVTPKHQGKKVNIKFDEVKVYPEGFAAYVNLIMDNDLKVINKELLDKQILIQDIGGLSTDIAVIKNRTVDDDKAQGFNLGVSESLEQIRDEIRSRHGVELDSRRDVVDIITRKNNRHHIMVRGSRTNVHDITDHILLELAKKQYRFLRNVWSKNSQSEICYFVGGGSVVLKDYIKALNNKLDGFNIEFFEDEQESIWMMANAYYKLISQFIQNNKKASSSKTEKASKEAAATKE
;
A
#
# COMPACT_ATOMS: atom_id res chain seq x y z
N MET A 1 2.49 -3.52 -30.66
CA MET A 1 1.80 -3.59 -29.37
C MET A 1 2.18 -2.33 -28.58
N ALA A 2 1.22 -1.66 -27.96
CA ALA A 2 1.54 -0.57 -27.04
C ALA A 2 2.45 -1.09 -25.92
N LYS A 3 3.46 -0.31 -25.55
CA LYS A 3 4.41 -0.72 -24.51
C LYS A 3 3.71 -0.66 -23.16
N SER A 4 3.66 -1.79 -22.46
CA SER A 4 3.11 -1.86 -21.12
C SER A 4 3.95 -1.03 -20.15
N ARG A 5 3.29 -0.22 -19.30
CA ARG A 5 3.94 0.61 -18.27
C ARG A 5 4.02 -0.16 -16.95
N ILE A 6 5.14 -0.04 -16.27
CA ILE A 6 5.30 -0.63 -14.94
C ILE A 6 4.44 0.14 -13.94
N ALA A 7 3.68 -0.59 -13.13
CA ALA A 7 2.99 -0.07 -11.98
C ALA A 7 3.33 -0.95 -10.75
N ALA A 8 3.77 -0.32 -9.68
CA ALA A 8 3.95 -0.95 -8.37
C ALA A 8 3.03 -0.25 -7.39
N VAL A 9 1.99 -0.95 -6.92
CA VAL A 9 0.92 -0.33 -6.14
C VAL A 9 0.74 -1.08 -4.83
N ASP A 10 0.99 -0.39 -3.74
CA ASP A 10 0.64 -0.80 -2.38
C ASP A 10 -0.69 -0.16 -2.01
N VAL A 11 -1.75 -0.94 -2.01
CA VAL A 11 -3.05 -0.50 -1.49
C VAL A 11 -3.05 -0.75 0.02
N GLY A 12 -2.41 0.16 0.76
CA GLY A 12 -2.38 0.12 2.22
C GLY A 12 -3.72 0.56 2.82
N ASN A 13 -3.97 0.17 4.07
CA ASN A 13 -5.25 0.51 4.73
C ASN A 13 -5.43 2.01 4.94
N ASP A 14 -4.35 2.74 5.21
CA ASP A 14 -4.42 4.19 5.43
C ASP A 14 -4.22 5.00 4.15
N ALA A 15 -3.46 4.46 3.18
CA ALA A 15 -3.18 5.13 1.92
C ALA A 15 -2.72 4.15 0.85
N VAL A 16 -3.02 4.50 -0.40
CA VAL A 16 -2.37 3.92 -1.58
C VAL A 16 -1.05 4.63 -1.82
N LYS A 17 0.01 3.84 -2.01
CA LYS A 17 1.31 4.30 -2.45
C LYS A 17 1.66 3.59 -3.74
N ALA A 18 1.91 4.34 -4.77
CA ALA A 18 2.15 3.78 -6.10
C ALA A 18 3.39 4.40 -6.75
N ILE A 19 4.11 3.57 -7.51
CA ILE A 19 5.30 3.97 -8.29
C ILE A 19 5.07 3.54 -9.73
N PHE A 20 5.20 4.47 -10.65
CA PHE A 20 4.87 4.26 -12.06
C PHE A 20 6.06 4.50 -12.98
N GLY A 21 6.40 3.51 -13.80
CA GLY A 21 7.45 3.59 -14.81
C GLY A 21 8.86 3.74 -14.26
N LYS A 22 9.08 4.72 -13.36
CA LYS A 22 10.35 5.00 -12.67
C LYS A 22 10.11 5.28 -11.21
N LEU A 23 11.12 5.07 -10.38
CA LEU A 23 11.04 5.24 -8.91
C LEU A 23 10.63 6.66 -8.47
N GLU A 24 11.01 7.68 -9.23
CA GLU A 24 10.70 9.07 -8.89
C GLU A 24 9.24 9.46 -9.14
N ASN A 25 8.49 8.63 -9.85
CA ASN A 25 7.06 8.87 -10.14
C ASN A 25 6.20 8.24 -9.06
N GLU A 26 6.18 8.88 -7.92
CA GLU A 26 5.43 8.48 -6.74
C GLU A 26 4.04 9.11 -6.71
N LEU A 27 3.05 8.33 -6.29
CA LEU A 27 1.68 8.80 -6.05
C LEU A 27 1.21 8.31 -4.68
N TYR A 28 0.70 9.24 -3.87
CA TYR A 28 0.12 8.98 -2.56
C TYR A 28 -1.32 9.45 -2.52
N ILE A 29 -2.26 8.57 -2.15
CA ILE A 29 -3.68 8.88 -2.01
C ILE A 29 -4.18 8.26 -0.69
N PRO A 30 -4.79 9.03 0.22
CA PRO A 30 -5.47 8.46 1.40
C PRO A 30 -6.49 7.40 0.98
N ASN A 31 -6.51 6.24 1.65
CA ASN A 31 -7.42 5.14 1.29
C ASN A 31 -8.80 5.37 1.91
N VAL A 32 -9.48 6.36 1.38
CA VAL A 32 -10.85 6.74 1.76
C VAL A 32 -11.65 6.89 0.49
N ILE A 33 -12.86 6.33 0.46
CA ILE A 33 -13.83 6.54 -0.61
C ILE A 33 -15.13 7.09 -0.03
N ALA A 34 -15.94 7.73 -0.85
CA ALA A 34 -17.30 8.09 -0.51
C ALA A 34 -18.20 7.94 -1.75
N PRO A 35 -19.27 7.13 -1.70
CA PRO A 35 -20.25 7.08 -2.78
C PRO A 35 -20.77 8.47 -3.10
N ASP A 36 -20.97 8.79 -4.38
CA ASP A 36 -21.40 10.11 -4.83
C ASP A 36 -22.32 10.04 -6.05
N LEU A 37 -22.79 11.21 -6.49
CA LEU A 37 -23.60 11.41 -7.68
C LEU A 37 -22.74 12.01 -8.81
N GLU A 38 -23.20 11.80 -10.06
CA GLU A 38 -22.53 12.34 -11.25
C GLU A 38 -22.43 13.87 -11.23
N ASP A 39 -23.56 14.53 -10.97
CA ASP A 39 -23.70 16.00 -11.00
C ASP A 39 -23.38 16.64 -9.65
N ARG A 40 -22.23 16.31 -9.08
CA ARG A 40 -21.79 16.93 -7.85
C ARG A 40 -21.62 18.44 -8.03
N PRO A 41 -22.32 19.29 -7.26
CA PRO A 41 -22.12 20.72 -7.33
C PRO A 41 -20.73 21.10 -6.80
N VAL A 42 -20.01 21.91 -7.57
CA VAL A 42 -18.72 22.48 -7.17
C VAL A 42 -18.99 23.87 -6.61
N ILE A 43 -19.01 23.98 -5.28
CA ILE A 43 -19.34 25.24 -4.59
C ILE A 43 -18.03 26.02 -4.33
N GLY A 44 -18.03 27.31 -4.66
CA GLY A 44 -16.95 28.23 -4.34
C GLY A 44 -15.70 28.08 -5.19
N ILE A 45 -15.85 27.61 -6.43
CA ILE A 45 -14.74 27.46 -7.37
C ILE A 45 -15.05 28.24 -8.62
N GLU A 46 -14.22 29.23 -8.89
CA GLU A 46 -14.25 29.99 -10.14
C GLU A 46 -13.50 29.27 -11.25
N ASP A 47 -12.41 28.54 -10.92
CA ASP A 47 -11.63 27.76 -11.89
C ASP A 47 -11.22 26.39 -11.28
N LEU A 48 -11.70 25.29 -11.87
CA LEU A 48 -11.33 23.91 -11.48
C LEU A 48 -9.89 23.58 -11.87
N ASP A 49 -9.38 24.17 -12.95
CA ASP A 49 -8.04 23.86 -13.47
C ASP A 49 -6.91 24.38 -12.57
N GLU A 50 -7.19 25.35 -11.71
CA GLU A 50 -6.24 25.84 -10.71
C GLU A 50 -6.15 24.95 -9.46
N LYS A 51 -7.08 23.99 -9.30
CA LYS A 51 -7.09 23.09 -8.13
C LYS A 51 -6.13 21.95 -8.26
N ASP A 52 -5.66 21.49 -7.11
CA ASP A 52 -4.89 20.25 -7.00
C ASP A 52 -5.76 19.03 -7.35
N VAL A 53 -5.29 18.25 -8.32
CA VAL A 53 -5.96 17.03 -8.80
C VAL A 53 -6.15 16.04 -7.67
N ILE A 54 -5.11 15.83 -6.85
CA ILE A 54 -5.11 14.83 -5.74
C ILE A 54 -6.11 15.21 -4.65
N GLU A 55 -6.33 16.51 -4.43
CA GLU A 55 -7.32 17.00 -3.47
C GLU A 55 -8.77 16.88 -3.95
N ASN A 56 -9.00 16.57 -5.23
CA ASN A 56 -10.32 16.65 -5.84
C ASN A 56 -10.65 15.49 -6.79
N ILE A 57 -10.34 14.27 -6.41
CA ILE A 57 -10.58 13.08 -7.24
C ILE A 57 -12.08 12.71 -7.15
N HIS A 58 -12.80 12.84 -8.28
CA HIS A 58 -14.20 12.44 -8.43
C HIS A 58 -14.34 11.64 -9.72
N ILE A 59 -14.67 10.35 -9.59
CA ILE A 59 -14.60 9.38 -10.67
C ILE A 59 -15.85 8.50 -10.74
N ARG A 60 -16.16 8.05 -11.96
CA ARG A 60 -17.01 6.89 -12.23
C ARG A 60 -16.11 5.73 -12.61
N ILE A 61 -16.34 4.56 -12.03
CA ILE A 61 -15.67 3.33 -12.40
C ILE A 61 -16.69 2.39 -13.05
N HIS A 62 -16.28 1.79 -14.17
CA HIS A 62 -16.99 0.67 -14.76
C HIS A 62 -16.03 -0.51 -14.85
N SER A 63 -16.30 -1.57 -14.07
CA SER A 63 -15.40 -2.72 -13.96
C SER A 63 -16.18 -3.99 -13.59
N PRO A 64 -16.02 -5.10 -14.33
CA PRO A 64 -16.60 -6.37 -13.95
C PRO A 64 -15.95 -7.02 -12.73
N ALA A 65 -14.92 -6.39 -12.17
CA ALA A 65 -14.24 -6.84 -10.94
C ALA A 65 -14.91 -6.30 -9.66
N LEU A 66 -15.81 -5.32 -9.78
CA LEU A 66 -16.56 -4.75 -8.65
C LEU A 66 -17.89 -5.47 -8.47
N GLU A 67 -18.40 -5.50 -7.25
CA GLU A 67 -19.73 -6.04 -6.94
C GLU A 67 -20.82 -5.27 -7.71
N GLU A 68 -20.77 -3.94 -7.69
CA GLU A 68 -21.53 -3.06 -8.59
C GLU A 68 -20.62 -2.65 -9.75
N GLU A 69 -20.86 -3.23 -10.94
CA GLU A 69 -20.02 -2.99 -12.13
C GLU A 69 -19.85 -1.50 -12.48
N THR A 70 -20.76 -0.65 -12.05
CA THR A 70 -20.67 0.81 -12.29
C THR A 70 -21.03 1.58 -11.03
N ALA A 71 -20.08 2.34 -10.52
CA ALA A 71 -20.27 3.16 -9.33
C ALA A 71 -19.50 4.48 -9.42
N ILE A 72 -19.93 5.47 -8.64
CA ILE A 72 -19.34 6.81 -8.60
C ILE A 72 -18.82 7.07 -7.20
N TYR A 73 -17.58 7.57 -7.13
CA TYR A 73 -16.89 7.82 -5.87
C TYR A 73 -16.15 9.16 -5.86
N ARG A 74 -16.17 9.81 -4.71
CA ARG A 74 -15.09 10.68 -4.26
C ARG A 74 -13.98 9.80 -3.73
N VAL A 75 -12.73 10.17 -3.96
CA VAL A 75 -11.57 9.36 -3.58
C VAL A 75 -10.53 10.21 -2.85
N GLY A 76 -9.87 9.63 -1.87
CA GLY A 76 -8.77 10.26 -1.14
C GLY A 76 -9.21 11.48 -0.35
N ASN A 77 -8.45 12.58 -0.43
CA ASN A 77 -8.68 13.81 0.34
C ASN A 77 -10.08 14.43 0.09
N LEU A 78 -10.66 14.21 -1.08
CA LEU A 78 -12.02 14.66 -1.33
C LEU A 78 -13.04 13.83 -0.54
N ALA A 79 -12.81 12.53 -0.43
CA ALA A 79 -13.68 11.63 0.31
C ALA A 79 -13.63 11.88 1.83
N THR A 80 -12.45 12.19 2.41
CA THR A 80 -12.35 12.47 3.85
C THR A 80 -13.23 13.63 4.32
N LYS A 81 -13.55 14.57 3.42
CA LYS A 81 -14.43 15.72 3.68
C LYS A 81 -15.92 15.37 3.56
N SER A 82 -16.27 14.14 3.29
CA SER A 82 -17.65 13.68 3.07
C SER A 82 -18.22 13.05 4.32
N THR A 83 -19.48 13.32 4.61
CA THR A 83 -20.18 12.74 5.77
C THR A 83 -20.44 11.24 5.64
N ASN A 84 -20.37 10.70 4.43
CA ASN A 84 -20.52 9.28 4.09
C ASN A 84 -19.18 8.64 3.66
N SER A 85 -18.06 9.18 4.14
CA SER A 85 -16.73 8.61 3.90
C SER A 85 -16.62 7.20 4.48
N GLN A 86 -15.89 6.33 3.76
CA GLN A 86 -15.66 4.95 4.12
C GLN A 86 -14.15 4.69 4.11
N GLU A 87 -13.68 4.06 5.15
CA GLU A 87 -12.35 3.47 5.26
C GLU A 87 -12.52 1.95 5.30
N LEU A 88 -11.46 1.18 5.02
CA LEU A 88 -11.53 -0.29 5.06
C LEU A 88 -11.96 -0.78 6.45
N ASP A 89 -12.90 -1.72 6.46
CA ASP A 89 -13.46 -2.30 7.66
C ASP A 89 -12.46 -3.19 8.42
N PHE A 90 -12.61 -3.23 9.74
CA PHE A 90 -11.78 -4.08 10.58
C PHE A 90 -12.06 -5.57 10.31
N GLY A 91 -11.00 -6.32 10.05
CA GLY A 91 -11.08 -7.76 9.83
C GLY A 91 -11.50 -8.18 8.42
N SER A 92 -11.73 -7.24 7.51
CA SER A 92 -11.95 -7.56 6.10
C SER A 92 -10.69 -8.08 5.41
N ASN A 93 -10.88 -8.71 4.25
CA ASN A 93 -9.78 -9.17 3.41
C ASN A 93 -9.59 -8.18 2.27
N LYS A 94 -8.40 -7.63 2.11
CA LYS A 94 -8.09 -6.67 1.03
C LYS A 94 -8.48 -7.18 -0.35
N SER A 95 -8.29 -8.47 -0.59
CA SER A 95 -8.59 -9.11 -1.88
C SER A 95 -10.07 -9.22 -2.22
N GLU A 96 -10.95 -9.02 -1.25
CA GLU A 96 -12.41 -9.19 -1.38
C GLU A 96 -13.16 -7.86 -1.28
N GLU A 97 -12.45 -6.75 -0.98
CA GLU A 97 -13.05 -5.43 -0.79
C GLU A 97 -13.02 -4.60 -2.08
N ASP A 98 -14.18 -4.16 -2.53
CA ASP A 98 -14.31 -3.25 -3.69
C ASP A 98 -13.47 -1.98 -3.52
N GLN A 99 -13.37 -1.45 -2.30
CA GLN A 99 -12.55 -0.28 -2.00
C GLN A 99 -11.10 -0.48 -2.42
N THR A 100 -10.53 -1.68 -2.25
CA THR A 100 -9.17 -2.00 -2.70
C THR A 100 -9.01 -1.82 -4.21
N LEU A 101 -9.99 -2.29 -4.97
CA LEU A 101 -10.02 -2.17 -6.44
C LEU A 101 -10.29 -0.73 -6.90
N VAL A 102 -11.23 -0.04 -6.26
CA VAL A 102 -11.53 1.38 -6.54
C VAL A 102 -10.29 2.24 -6.39
N MET A 103 -9.56 2.07 -5.29
CA MET A 103 -8.34 2.81 -5.00
C MET A 103 -7.20 2.46 -5.98
N LEU A 104 -7.05 1.18 -6.34
CA LEU A 104 -6.10 0.74 -7.35
C LEU A 104 -6.41 1.38 -8.72
N PHE A 105 -7.66 1.32 -9.17
CA PHE A 105 -8.06 1.89 -10.46
C PHE A 105 -7.95 3.41 -10.49
N ALA A 106 -8.26 4.10 -9.39
CA ALA A 106 -8.08 5.53 -9.28
C ALA A 106 -6.60 5.94 -9.44
N ALA A 107 -5.68 5.24 -8.78
CA ALA A 107 -4.25 5.50 -8.89
C ALA A 107 -3.72 5.25 -10.30
N LEU A 108 -4.12 4.15 -10.95
CA LEU A 108 -3.74 3.83 -12.34
C LEU A 108 -4.30 4.84 -13.34
N ALA A 109 -5.54 5.28 -13.15
CA ALA A 109 -6.16 6.27 -14.03
C ALA A 109 -5.48 7.64 -13.93
N LEU A 110 -5.11 8.07 -12.73
CA LEU A 110 -4.35 9.31 -12.53
C LEU A 110 -2.99 9.25 -13.21
N ASP A 111 -2.21 8.15 -13.01
CA ASP A 111 -0.95 7.98 -13.74
C ASP A 111 -1.16 8.02 -15.26
N ALA A 112 -2.18 7.34 -15.78
CA ALA A 112 -2.46 7.34 -17.20
C ALA A 112 -2.81 8.73 -17.75
N ALA A 113 -3.55 9.53 -16.99
CA ALA A 113 -3.97 10.87 -17.38
C ALA A 113 -2.82 11.90 -17.32
N GLU A 114 -1.83 11.70 -16.46
CA GLU A 114 -0.65 12.57 -16.27
C GLU A 114 0.57 12.10 -17.09
N SER A 115 0.64 10.81 -17.43
CA SER A 115 1.80 10.24 -18.11
C SER A 115 1.87 10.61 -19.58
N LYS A 116 3.09 10.90 -20.06
CA LYS A 116 3.37 11.06 -21.50
C LYS A 116 3.47 9.72 -22.26
N ASP A 117 3.43 8.59 -21.57
CA ASP A 117 3.50 7.26 -22.20
C ASP A 117 2.18 6.87 -22.87
N PHE A 118 1.09 7.53 -22.50
CA PHE A 118 -0.24 7.30 -23.06
C PHE A 118 -0.74 8.56 -23.79
N THR A 119 -1.51 8.35 -24.85
CA THR A 119 -2.07 9.45 -25.66
C THR A 119 -3.58 9.31 -25.71
N ALA A 120 -4.27 10.37 -25.34
CA ALA A 120 -5.73 10.42 -25.47
C ALA A 120 -6.17 10.51 -26.94
N LYS A 121 -7.23 9.79 -27.28
CA LYS A 121 -7.98 9.95 -28.53
C LYS A 121 -9.45 10.18 -28.16
N ASN A 122 -9.99 11.34 -28.55
CA ASN A 122 -11.37 11.72 -28.20
C ASN A 122 -11.63 11.55 -26.70
N ASP A 123 -10.73 12.10 -25.86
CA ASP A 123 -10.75 12.03 -24.38
C ASP A 123 -10.70 10.61 -23.78
N ILE A 124 -10.38 9.61 -24.61
CA ILE A 124 -10.18 8.22 -24.16
C ILE A 124 -8.69 7.89 -24.19
N ILE A 125 -8.18 7.35 -23.06
CA ILE A 125 -6.82 6.88 -22.90
C ILE A 125 -6.85 5.35 -22.75
N ASP A 126 -6.18 4.63 -23.64
CA ASP A 126 -5.97 3.19 -23.50
C ASP A 126 -4.63 2.95 -22.79
N ALA A 127 -4.67 2.55 -21.53
CA ALA A 127 -3.50 2.31 -20.71
C ALA A 127 -3.33 0.80 -20.46
N THR A 128 -2.10 0.30 -20.66
CA THR A 128 -1.76 -1.09 -20.37
C THR A 128 -0.63 -1.13 -19.36
N TYR A 129 -0.81 -1.90 -18.28
CA TYR A 129 0.13 -1.99 -17.16
C TYR A 129 0.66 -3.42 -16.96
N THR A 130 1.91 -3.50 -16.51
CA THR A 130 2.48 -4.66 -15.83
C THR A 130 2.52 -4.32 -14.35
N LEU A 131 1.63 -4.94 -13.58
CA LEU A 131 1.37 -4.60 -12.17
C LEU A 131 2.12 -5.50 -11.21
N GLY A 132 2.83 -4.89 -10.25
CA GLY A 132 3.29 -5.50 -9.01
C GLY A 132 2.48 -4.94 -7.85
N THR A 133 1.84 -5.79 -7.08
CA THR A 133 1.07 -5.42 -5.89
C THR A 133 1.22 -6.49 -4.81
N GLY A 134 0.62 -6.33 -3.66
CA GLY A 134 0.71 -7.30 -2.58
C GLY A 134 -0.58 -7.49 -1.81
N LEU A 135 -0.61 -8.60 -1.10
CA LEU A 135 -1.64 -8.95 -0.13
C LEU A 135 -0.98 -9.40 1.19
N PRO A 136 -1.69 -9.27 2.31
CA PRO A 136 -1.28 -9.86 3.58
C PRO A 136 -0.91 -11.32 3.42
N LEU A 137 0.13 -11.75 4.11
CA LEU A 137 0.64 -13.13 4.03
C LEU A 137 -0.47 -14.16 4.26
N ARG A 138 -1.42 -13.88 5.18
CA ARG A 138 -2.56 -14.76 5.44
C ARG A 138 -3.41 -14.97 4.19
N GLU A 139 -3.76 -13.92 3.48
CA GLU A 139 -4.59 -14.01 2.27
C GLU A 139 -3.91 -14.79 1.15
N VAL A 140 -2.59 -14.60 0.99
CA VAL A 140 -1.79 -15.38 0.03
C VAL A 140 -1.75 -16.88 0.42
N LYS A 141 -1.59 -17.20 1.70
CA LYS A 141 -1.64 -18.60 2.20
C LYS A 141 -3.01 -19.24 2.00
N GLU A 142 -4.08 -18.48 2.05
CA GLU A 142 -5.45 -18.91 1.75
C GLU A 142 -5.72 -19.02 0.23
N GLY A 143 -4.76 -18.65 -0.63
CA GLY A 143 -4.88 -18.72 -2.10
C GLY A 143 -5.72 -17.61 -2.71
N LYS A 144 -6.01 -16.53 -1.96
CA LYS A 144 -6.84 -15.41 -2.41
C LYS A 144 -6.17 -14.55 -3.48
N ASP A 145 -4.83 -14.59 -3.55
CA ASP A 145 -4.03 -13.93 -4.58
C ASP A 145 -4.41 -14.38 -6.00
N VAL A 146 -4.79 -15.65 -6.17
CA VAL A 146 -5.23 -16.19 -7.47
C VAL A 146 -6.54 -15.56 -7.92
N GLY A 147 -7.51 -15.45 -7.01
CA GLY A 147 -8.81 -14.79 -7.28
C GLY A 147 -8.62 -13.32 -7.59
N TYR A 148 -7.89 -12.60 -6.74
CA TYR A 148 -7.59 -11.18 -6.90
C TYR A 148 -6.87 -10.88 -8.23
N ARG A 149 -5.87 -11.69 -8.59
CA ARG A 149 -5.19 -11.60 -9.87
C ARG A 149 -6.15 -11.82 -11.05
N SER A 150 -7.05 -12.79 -10.94
CA SER A 150 -8.00 -13.13 -12.00
C SER A 150 -9.03 -12.03 -12.23
N GLN A 151 -9.47 -11.31 -11.19
CA GLN A 151 -10.36 -10.17 -11.30
C GLN A 151 -9.75 -9.01 -12.10
N LEU A 152 -8.44 -8.82 -12.02
CA LEU A 152 -7.70 -7.77 -12.71
C LEU A 152 -7.37 -8.14 -14.16
N LEU A 153 -7.06 -9.42 -14.42
CA LEU A 153 -6.70 -9.92 -15.74
C LEU A 153 -7.95 -10.25 -16.60
N GLY A 154 -7.81 -10.11 -17.90
CA GLY A 154 -8.83 -10.57 -18.86
C GLY A 154 -10.01 -9.62 -19.06
N SER A 155 -10.05 -8.49 -18.34
CA SER A 155 -11.08 -7.46 -18.44
C SER A 155 -10.49 -6.09 -18.75
N VAL A 156 -11.35 -5.19 -19.20
CA VAL A 156 -11.04 -3.76 -19.31
C VAL A 156 -11.77 -3.06 -18.16
N HIS A 157 -11.03 -2.29 -17.39
CA HIS A 157 -11.56 -1.48 -16.30
C HIS A 157 -11.55 -0.02 -16.74
N GLN A 158 -12.70 0.62 -16.78
CA GLN A 158 -12.79 2.00 -17.22
C GLN A 158 -12.98 2.95 -16.02
N VAL A 159 -12.20 4.00 -16.00
CA VAL A 159 -12.35 5.13 -15.07
C VAL A 159 -12.64 6.38 -15.87
N GLU A 160 -13.72 7.08 -15.52
CA GLU A 160 -14.09 8.37 -16.06
C GLU A 160 -13.91 9.44 -14.98
N PHE A 161 -13.17 10.49 -15.27
CA PHE A 161 -13.03 11.64 -14.39
C PHE A 161 -14.24 12.57 -14.58
N LEU A 162 -15.06 12.72 -13.53
CA LEU A 162 -16.29 13.55 -13.59
C LEU A 162 -15.98 15.00 -13.28
N VAL A 163 -15.76 15.34 -11.99
CA VAL A 163 -15.45 16.71 -11.56
C VAL A 163 -14.03 16.72 -10.93
N THR A 164 -13.08 16.14 -11.67
CA THR A 164 -11.65 16.14 -11.29
C THR A 164 -10.93 17.20 -12.09
N PRO A 165 -10.19 18.13 -11.46
CA PRO A 165 -9.47 19.20 -12.15
C PRO A 165 -8.55 18.68 -13.26
N LYS A 166 -8.38 19.42 -14.35
CA LYS A 166 -7.53 19.10 -15.52
C LYS A 166 -7.92 17.82 -16.29
N HIS A 167 -8.74 16.94 -15.70
CA HIS A 167 -9.08 15.64 -16.29
C HIS A 167 -10.58 15.45 -16.51
N GLN A 168 -11.40 16.44 -16.21
CA GLN A 168 -12.86 16.35 -16.36
C GLN A 168 -13.25 15.85 -17.75
N GLY A 169 -14.10 14.82 -17.80
CA GLY A 169 -14.59 14.18 -19.03
C GLY A 169 -13.64 13.16 -19.65
N LYS A 170 -12.38 13.07 -19.22
CA LYS A 170 -11.45 12.03 -19.71
C LYS A 170 -11.83 10.67 -19.19
N LYS A 171 -11.68 9.65 -20.06
CA LYS A 171 -11.89 8.23 -19.75
C LYS A 171 -10.58 7.47 -19.91
N VAL A 172 -10.30 6.60 -18.97
CA VAL A 172 -9.13 5.71 -19.01
C VAL A 172 -9.57 4.27 -19.04
N ASN A 173 -9.23 3.56 -20.10
CA ASN A 173 -9.38 2.13 -20.21
C ASN A 173 -8.12 1.44 -19.70
N ILE A 174 -8.20 0.80 -18.56
CA ILE A 174 -7.08 0.12 -17.90
C ILE A 174 -7.10 -1.36 -18.27
N LYS A 175 -5.96 -1.86 -18.75
CA LYS A 175 -5.70 -3.28 -19.03
C LYS A 175 -4.40 -3.72 -18.37
N PHE A 176 -4.30 -5.01 -18.10
CA PHE A 176 -3.08 -5.59 -17.54
C PHE A 176 -2.51 -6.66 -18.48
N ASP A 177 -1.23 -6.51 -18.85
CA ASP A 177 -0.47 -7.56 -19.54
C ASP A 177 -0.06 -8.66 -18.56
N GLU A 178 0.28 -8.26 -17.32
CA GLU A 178 0.68 -9.16 -16.24
C GLU A 178 0.34 -8.52 -14.89
N VAL A 179 -0.09 -9.34 -13.96
CA VAL A 179 -0.32 -8.98 -12.55
C VAL A 179 0.47 -9.94 -11.68
N LYS A 180 1.33 -9.41 -10.83
CA LYS A 180 2.05 -10.15 -9.79
C LYS A 180 1.60 -9.70 -8.42
N VAL A 181 1.11 -10.63 -7.64
CA VAL A 181 0.71 -10.43 -6.25
C VAL A 181 1.77 -11.05 -5.35
N TYR A 182 2.33 -10.27 -4.45
CA TYR A 182 3.41 -10.70 -3.56
C TYR A 182 2.94 -10.71 -2.09
N PRO A 183 3.41 -11.65 -1.27
CA PRO A 183 3.24 -11.56 0.18
C PRO A 183 3.98 -10.34 0.74
N GLU A 184 3.30 -9.51 1.55
CA GLU A 184 3.86 -8.26 2.08
C GLU A 184 5.18 -8.48 2.83
N GLY A 185 5.26 -9.48 3.71
CA GLY A 185 6.51 -9.78 4.43
C GLY A 185 7.69 -10.20 3.54
N PHE A 186 7.44 -10.89 2.40
CA PHE A 186 8.49 -11.19 1.44
C PHE A 186 8.96 -9.94 0.68
N ALA A 187 8.03 -9.08 0.32
CA ALA A 187 8.34 -7.82 -0.34
C ALA A 187 9.25 -6.95 0.55
N ALA A 188 8.93 -6.84 1.85
CA ALA A 188 9.78 -6.13 2.80
C ALA A 188 11.21 -6.70 2.86
N TYR A 189 11.36 -8.04 2.84
CA TYR A 189 12.69 -8.67 2.77
C TYR A 189 13.47 -8.27 1.51
N VAL A 190 12.82 -8.29 0.36
CA VAL A 190 13.46 -7.88 -0.90
C VAL A 190 13.93 -6.43 -0.83
N ASN A 191 13.14 -5.55 -0.23
CA ASN A 191 13.56 -4.16 -0.05
C ASN A 191 14.76 -4.00 0.87
N LEU A 192 14.89 -4.84 1.90
CA LEU A 192 16.02 -4.85 2.81
C LEU A 192 17.34 -5.31 2.14
N ILE A 193 17.27 -6.26 1.22
CA ILE A 193 18.46 -6.86 0.61
C ILE A 193 18.90 -6.26 -0.73
N MET A 194 18.00 -5.52 -1.41
CA MET A 194 18.26 -4.97 -2.75
C MET A 194 18.18 -3.45 -2.77
N ASP A 195 19.10 -2.83 -3.51
CA ASP A 195 19.00 -1.42 -3.88
C ASP A 195 18.04 -1.18 -5.06
N ASN A 196 17.93 0.09 -5.46
CA ASN A 196 17.06 0.50 -6.55
C ASN A 196 17.55 0.06 -7.95
N ASP A 197 18.84 -0.34 -8.06
CA ASP A 197 19.43 -0.92 -9.27
C ASP A 197 19.26 -2.45 -9.33
N LEU A 198 18.52 -3.04 -8.41
CA LEU A 198 18.31 -4.49 -8.24
C LEU A 198 19.59 -5.25 -7.88
N LYS A 199 20.57 -4.58 -7.26
CA LYS A 199 21.80 -5.21 -6.76
C LYS A 199 21.61 -5.57 -5.29
N VAL A 200 22.16 -6.73 -4.90
CA VAL A 200 22.15 -7.14 -3.49
C VAL A 200 23.15 -6.28 -2.71
N ILE A 201 22.66 -5.58 -1.68
CA ILE A 201 23.43 -4.68 -0.81
C ILE A 201 23.71 -5.30 0.57
N ASN A 202 22.75 -6.00 1.15
CA ASN A 202 22.87 -6.62 2.49
C ASN A 202 23.10 -8.13 2.35
N LYS A 203 24.30 -8.51 1.94
CA LYS A 203 24.65 -9.93 1.71
C LYS A 203 24.58 -10.78 2.97
N GLU A 204 24.88 -10.19 4.13
CA GLU A 204 24.82 -10.86 5.41
C GLU A 204 23.40 -11.34 5.79
N LEU A 205 22.36 -10.69 5.29
CA LEU A 205 20.97 -11.13 5.52
C LEU A 205 20.58 -12.34 4.68
N LEU A 206 21.33 -12.67 3.63
CA LEU A 206 21.00 -13.78 2.73
C LEU A 206 21.12 -15.16 3.40
N ASP A 207 22.01 -15.27 4.37
CA ASP A 207 22.34 -16.52 5.04
C ASP A 207 21.79 -16.61 6.48
N LYS A 208 21.14 -15.52 6.95
CA LYS A 208 20.50 -15.45 8.27
C LYS A 208 19.05 -15.93 8.23
N GLN A 209 18.58 -16.44 9.34
CA GLN A 209 17.16 -16.53 9.61
C GLN A 209 16.70 -15.22 10.25
N ILE A 210 15.79 -14.51 9.60
CA ILE A 210 15.29 -13.21 10.07
C ILE A 210 13.78 -13.23 10.20
N LEU A 211 13.28 -12.39 11.09
CA LEU A 211 11.85 -12.11 11.22
C LEU A 211 11.57 -10.74 10.62
N ILE A 212 10.42 -10.60 10.00
CA ILE A 212 9.90 -9.32 9.56
C ILE A 212 8.49 -9.20 10.12
N GLN A 213 8.30 -8.27 11.05
CA GLN A 213 6.99 -7.95 11.59
C GLN A 213 6.45 -6.71 10.89
N ASP A 214 5.52 -6.92 9.99
CA ASP A 214 4.79 -5.87 9.30
C ASP A 214 3.54 -5.50 10.10
N ILE A 215 3.54 -4.31 10.68
CA ILE A 215 2.39 -3.80 11.43
C ILE A 215 1.64 -2.84 10.51
N GLY A 216 0.58 -3.35 9.89
CA GLY A 216 -0.34 -2.59 9.06
C GLY A 216 -1.46 -1.93 9.85
N GLY A 217 -2.42 -1.36 9.13
CA GLY A 217 -3.63 -0.79 9.72
C GLY A 217 -4.55 -1.85 10.30
N LEU A 218 -4.93 -2.86 9.53
CA LEU A 218 -5.90 -3.90 9.92
C LEU A 218 -5.26 -5.17 10.43
N SER A 219 -4.06 -5.51 9.95
CA SER A 219 -3.39 -6.76 10.25
C SER A 219 -1.93 -6.54 10.66
N THR A 220 -1.36 -7.58 11.26
CA THR A 220 0.08 -7.70 11.47
C THR A 220 0.52 -9.05 10.94
N ASP A 221 1.51 -9.06 10.07
CA ASP A 221 2.14 -10.25 9.58
C ASP A 221 3.56 -10.39 10.15
N ILE A 222 3.92 -11.61 10.56
CA ILE A 222 5.30 -11.92 10.93
C ILE A 222 5.81 -12.99 9.96
N ALA A 223 6.58 -12.55 8.98
CA ALA A 223 7.27 -13.42 8.05
C ALA A 223 8.54 -13.99 8.72
N VAL A 224 8.77 -15.27 8.52
CA VAL A 224 10.02 -15.95 8.89
C VAL A 224 10.78 -16.20 7.61
N ILE A 225 11.90 -15.51 7.43
CA ILE A 225 12.74 -15.65 6.24
C ILE A 225 13.88 -16.60 6.57
N LYS A 226 13.97 -17.67 5.80
CA LYS A 226 15.05 -18.67 5.88
C LYS A 226 15.47 -19.08 4.47
N ASN A 227 16.75 -19.21 4.23
CA ASN A 227 17.27 -19.59 2.91
C ASN A 227 16.73 -18.69 1.78
N ARG A 228 16.56 -17.37 2.03
CA ARG A 228 16.08 -16.34 1.07
C ARG A 228 14.63 -16.50 0.64
N THR A 229 13.84 -17.28 1.37
CA THR A 229 12.41 -17.48 1.13
C THR A 229 11.61 -17.36 2.41
N VAL A 230 10.32 -17.14 2.30
CA VAL A 230 9.40 -17.24 3.45
C VAL A 230 9.27 -18.72 3.85
N ASP A 231 9.43 -18.98 5.13
CA ASP A 231 9.05 -20.27 5.73
C ASP A 231 7.55 -20.22 6.05
N ASP A 232 6.74 -20.71 5.12
CA ASP A 232 5.28 -20.59 5.17
C ASP A 232 4.68 -21.31 6.40
N ASP A 233 5.29 -22.41 6.87
CA ASP A 233 4.81 -23.15 8.04
C ASP A 233 4.97 -22.34 9.33
N LYS A 234 5.95 -21.45 9.37
CA LYS A 234 6.33 -20.69 10.56
C LYS A 234 5.86 -19.25 10.57
N ALA A 235 5.66 -18.66 9.40
CA ALA A 235 5.11 -17.33 9.25
C ALA A 235 3.66 -17.26 9.77
N GLN A 236 3.30 -16.16 10.45
CA GLN A 236 1.99 -15.98 11.08
C GLN A 236 1.40 -14.61 10.75
N GLY A 237 0.09 -14.58 10.47
CA GLY A 237 -0.69 -13.36 10.33
C GLY A 237 -1.69 -13.22 11.49
N PHE A 238 -1.95 -12.00 11.90
CA PHE A 238 -2.85 -11.64 12.99
C PHE A 238 -3.78 -10.52 12.52
N ASN A 239 -5.09 -10.68 12.78
CA ASN A 239 -6.09 -9.63 12.52
C ASN A 239 -6.03 -8.56 13.63
N LEU A 240 -4.91 -7.91 13.76
CA LEU A 240 -4.70 -6.80 14.69
C LEU A 240 -3.61 -5.89 14.14
N GLY A 241 -4.03 -4.77 13.59
CA GLY A 241 -3.18 -3.65 13.19
C GLY A 241 -3.37 -2.46 14.11
N VAL A 242 -3.07 -1.26 13.63
CA VAL A 242 -3.16 -0.02 14.42
C VAL A 242 -4.51 0.68 14.29
N SER A 243 -5.30 0.40 13.26
CA SER A 243 -6.48 1.20 12.90
C SER A 243 -7.55 1.22 14.00
N GLU A 244 -7.83 0.08 14.67
CA GLU A 244 -8.77 0.02 15.78
C GLU A 244 -8.34 0.93 16.94
N SER A 245 -7.03 0.94 17.26
CA SER A 245 -6.49 1.80 18.32
C SER A 245 -6.48 3.27 17.93
N LEU A 246 -6.25 3.58 16.65
CA LEU A 246 -6.35 4.96 16.15
C LEU A 246 -7.80 5.47 16.21
N GLU A 247 -8.77 4.61 15.87
CA GLU A 247 -10.19 4.95 15.99
C GLU A 247 -10.59 5.16 17.46
N GLN A 248 -10.13 4.30 18.35
CA GLN A 248 -10.36 4.47 19.78
C GLN A 248 -9.79 5.80 20.30
N ILE A 249 -8.59 6.21 19.86
CA ILE A 249 -8.01 7.52 20.19
C ILE A 249 -8.89 8.65 19.66
N ARG A 250 -9.37 8.53 18.42
CA ARG A 250 -10.26 9.51 17.78
C ARG A 250 -11.55 9.71 18.56
N ASP A 251 -12.19 8.62 18.96
CA ASP A 251 -13.42 8.62 19.77
C ASP A 251 -13.19 9.21 21.17
N GLU A 252 -12.08 8.89 21.82
CA GLU A 252 -11.72 9.45 23.12
C GLU A 252 -11.46 10.97 23.05
N ILE A 253 -10.78 11.43 21.99
CA ILE A 253 -10.56 12.87 21.76
C ILE A 253 -11.89 13.57 21.54
N ARG A 254 -12.78 13.02 20.71
CA ARG A 254 -14.12 13.56 20.49
C ARG A 254 -14.92 13.61 21.77
N SER A 255 -14.94 12.54 22.54
CA SER A 255 -15.71 12.41 23.78
C SER A 255 -15.24 13.39 24.86
N ARG A 256 -13.90 13.52 25.06
CA ARG A 256 -13.35 14.34 26.15
C ARG A 256 -13.21 15.82 25.79
N HIS A 257 -12.95 16.13 24.52
CA HIS A 257 -12.58 17.48 24.10
C HIS A 257 -13.58 18.11 23.12
N GLY A 258 -14.52 17.32 22.57
CA GLY A 258 -15.48 17.78 21.57
C GLY A 258 -14.82 18.16 20.24
N VAL A 259 -13.64 17.57 19.94
CA VAL A 259 -12.91 17.80 18.70
C VAL A 259 -13.13 16.61 17.78
N GLU A 260 -13.67 16.87 16.60
CA GLU A 260 -13.81 15.90 15.52
C GLU A 260 -12.51 15.88 14.71
N LEU A 261 -11.96 14.70 14.47
CA LEU A 261 -10.85 14.47 13.56
C LEU A 261 -11.42 13.78 12.31
N ASP A 262 -11.01 14.22 11.13
CA ASP A 262 -11.62 13.79 9.86
C ASP A 262 -11.27 12.34 9.51
N SER A 263 -10.08 11.87 9.93
CA SER A 263 -9.58 10.54 9.59
C SER A 263 -8.64 9.97 10.65
N ARG A 264 -8.35 8.67 10.56
CA ARG A 264 -7.28 8.02 11.34
C ARG A 264 -5.91 8.63 11.05
N ARG A 265 -5.70 9.18 9.87
CA ARG A 265 -4.47 9.86 9.49
C ARG A 265 -4.18 11.07 10.37
N ASP A 266 -5.21 11.83 10.76
CA ASP A 266 -5.04 12.97 11.66
C ASP A 266 -4.53 12.54 13.03
N VAL A 267 -4.95 11.36 13.51
CA VAL A 267 -4.43 10.76 14.75
C VAL A 267 -2.95 10.40 14.60
N VAL A 268 -2.57 9.76 13.48
CA VAL A 268 -1.17 9.44 13.19
C VAL A 268 -0.33 10.72 13.19
N ASP A 269 -0.78 11.76 12.51
CA ASP A 269 -0.07 13.05 12.47
C ASP A 269 0.09 13.70 13.86
N ILE A 270 -0.91 13.60 14.73
CA ILE A 270 -0.82 14.05 16.12
C ILE A 270 0.25 13.28 16.89
N ILE A 271 0.39 11.98 16.65
CA ILE A 271 1.31 11.09 17.35
C ILE A 271 2.75 11.24 16.82
N THR A 272 2.94 11.40 15.50
CA THR A 272 4.27 11.28 14.86
C THR A 272 4.95 12.61 14.56
N ARG A 273 4.19 13.71 14.43
CA ARG A 273 4.76 15.02 14.08
C ARG A 273 5.87 15.47 15.03
N LYS A 274 6.90 16.11 14.48
CA LYS A 274 8.08 16.57 15.23
C LYS A 274 7.77 17.64 16.27
N ASN A 275 6.84 18.57 15.93
CA ASN A 275 6.47 19.69 16.79
C ASN A 275 5.06 19.50 17.34
N ASN A 276 4.87 19.81 18.63
CA ASN A 276 3.56 19.70 19.30
C ASN A 276 2.96 18.28 19.22
N ARG A 277 3.82 17.26 19.32
CA ARG A 277 3.42 15.87 19.43
C ARG A 277 2.38 15.71 20.56
N HIS A 278 1.35 14.91 20.34
CA HIS A 278 0.24 14.68 21.27
C HIS A 278 -0.55 15.94 21.68
N HIS A 279 -0.62 16.96 20.84
CA HIS A 279 -1.44 18.14 21.10
C HIS A 279 -2.49 18.32 20.01
N ILE A 280 -3.66 18.78 20.42
CA ILE A 280 -4.76 19.19 19.54
C ILE A 280 -5.15 20.64 19.83
N MET A 281 -5.91 21.24 18.92
CA MET A 281 -6.50 22.58 19.15
C MET A 281 -7.90 22.41 19.69
N VAL A 282 -8.16 22.94 20.89
CA VAL A 282 -9.48 22.96 21.53
C VAL A 282 -9.87 24.40 21.79
N ARG A 283 -10.89 24.91 21.10
CA ARG A 283 -11.38 26.29 21.27
C ARG A 283 -10.29 27.35 21.24
N GLY A 284 -9.33 27.19 20.29
CA GLY A 284 -8.21 28.12 20.13
C GLY A 284 -7.00 27.91 21.06
N SER A 285 -7.05 26.92 21.96
CA SER A 285 -5.98 26.58 22.88
C SER A 285 -5.37 25.22 22.56
N ARG A 286 -4.05 25.08 22.70
CA ARG A 286 -3.37 23.79 22.60
C ARG A 286 -3.64 22.95 23.84
N THR A 287 -4.16 21.75 23.62
CA THR A 287 -4.45 20.78 24.67
C THR A 287 -3.63 19.53 24.46
N ASN A 288 -2.97 19.05 25.51
CA ASN A 288 -2.19 17.82 25.49
C ASN A 288 -3.16 16.62 25.62
N VAL A 289 -2.99 15.62 24.76
CA VAL A 289 -3.77 14.37 24.74
C VAL A 289 -2.88 13.14 24.91
N HIS A 290 -1.69 13.33 25.48
CA HIS A 290 -0.71 12.26 25.65
C HIS A 290 -1.24 11.11 26.53
N ASP A 291 -2.02 11.41 27.54
CA ASP A 291 -2.65 10.41 28.42
C ASP A 291 -3.59 9.47 27.65
N ILE A 292 -4.34 10.01 26.67
CA ILE A 292 -5.22 9.22 25.80
C ILE A 292 -4.36 8.33 24.89
N THR A 293 -3.44 8.93 24.15
CA THR A 293 -2.63 8.24 23.16
C THR A 293 -1.71 7.20 23.78
N ASP A 294 -1.05 7.55 24.92
CA ASP A 294 -0.08 6.68 25.58
C ASP A 294 -0.71 5.38 26.08
N HIS A 295 -1.84 5.48 26.77
CA HIS A 295 -2.52 4.30 27.31
C HIS A 295 -2.92 3.31 26.23
N ILE A 296 -3.57 3.80 25.15
CA ILE A 296 -4.09 2.95 24.07
C ILE A 296 -2.94 2.32 23.28
N LEU A 297 -1.93 3.12 22.92
CA LEU A 297 -0.78 2.64 22.15
C LEU A 297 0.10 1.66 22.93
N LEU A 298 0.27 1.87 24.24
CA LEU A 298 1.01 0.94 25.09
C LEU A 298 0.33 -0.44 25.14
N GLU A 299 -1.00 -0.48 25.26
CA GLU A 299 -1.73 -1.74 25.26
C GLU A 299 -1.63 -2.48 23.90
N LEU A 300 -1.70 -1.74 22.81
CA LEU A 300 -1.47 -2.30 21.46
C LEU A 300 -0.04 -2.82 21.34
N ALA A 301 0.96 -2.03 21.74
CA ALA A 301 2.37 -2.42 21.67
C ALA A 301 2.65 -3.69 22.49
N LYS A 302 2.02 -3.88 23.65
CA LYS A 302 2.10 -5.13 24.43
C LYS A 302 1.57 -6.32 23.66
N LYS A 303 0.46 -6.16 22.92
CA LYS A 303 -0.12 -7.23 22.08
C LYS A 303 0.82 -7.56 20.91
N GLN A 304 1.31 -6.54 20.21
CA GLN A 304 2.25 -6.69 19.09
C GLN A 304 3.57 -7.35 19.52
N TYR A 305 4.11 -6.93 20.66
CA TYR A 305 5.32 -7.52 21.21
C TYR A 305 5.12 -8.98 21.66
N ARG A 306 3.93 -9.34 22.15
CA ARG A 306 3.57 -10.73 22.45
C ARG A 306 3.56 -11.60 21.21
N PHE A 307 3.09 -11.08 20.06
CA PHE A 307 3.15 -11.82 18.79
C PHE A 307 4.60 -12.11 18.41
N LEU A 308 5.48 -11.10 18.48
CA LEU A 308 6.91 -11.29 18.24
C LEU A 308 7.48 -12.40 19.13
N ARG A 309 7.25 -12.34 20.44
CA ARG A 309 7.77 -13.33 21.40
C ARG A 309 7.30 -14.75 21.05
N ASN A 310 6.03 -14.91 20.68
CA ASN A 310 5.47 -16.21 20.31
C ASN A 310 6.11 -16.79 19.05
N VAL A 311 6.33 -15.95 18.01
CA VAL A 311 6.98 -16.39 16.78
C VAL A 311 8.47 -16.63 17.03
N TRP A 312 9.15 -15.74 17.75
CA TRP A 312 10.58 -15.88 18.06
C TRP A 312 10.87 -17.14 18.85
N SER A 313 10.06 -17.46 19.88
CA SER A 313 10.25 -18.68 20.69
C SER A 313 10.16 -19.98 19.89
N LYS A 314 9.35 -20.01 18.83
CA LYS A 314 9.25 -21.13 17.89
C LYS A 314 10.36 -21.12 16.84
N ASN A 315 11.06 -20.01 16.71
CA ASN A 315 12.11 -19.75 15.72
C ASN A 315 13.38 -19.24 16.40
N SER A 316 13.87 -19.99 17.38
CA SER A 316 15.00 -19.59 18.25
C SER A 316 16.33 -19.34 17.51
N GLN A 317 16.45 -19.76 16.26
CA GLN A 317 17.59 -19.48 15.39
C GLN A 317 17.50 -18.12 14.69
N SER A 318 16.40 -17.37 14.90
CA SER A 318 16.28 -16.02 14.32
C SER A 318 17.28 -15.09 14.98
N GLU A 319 17.98 -14.33 14.16
CA GLU A 319 19.07 -13.45 14.59
C GLU A 319 18.64 -12.01 14.77
N ILE A 320 17.58 -11.60 14.06
CA ILE A 320 17.08 -10.22 14.06
C ILE A 320 15.61 -10.18 13.64
N CYS A 321 14.87 -9.18 14.13
CA CYS A 321 13.53 -8.84 13.66
C CYS A 321 13.50 -7.40 13.16
N TYR A 322 13.07 -7.20 11.92
CA TYR A 322 12.77 -5.90 11.35
C TYR A 322 11.29 -5.57 11.54
N PHE A 323 11.02 -4.40 12.12
CA PHE A 323 9.67 -3.85 12.19
C PHE A 323 9.43 -2.92 11.01
N VAL A 324 8.37 -3.20 10.25
CA VAL A 324 7.98 -2.49 9.03
C VAL A 324 6.50 -2.11 9.08
N GLY A 325 6.03 -1.38 8.07
CA GLY A 325 4.67 -0.90 7.97
C GLY A 325 4.40 0.38 8.79
N GLY A 326 3.31 1.07 8.45
CA GLY A 326 2.95 2.35 9.09
C GLY A 326 2.73 2.25 10.60
N GLY A 327 2.20 1.12 11.07
CA GLY A 327 2.00 0.88 12.50
C GLY A 327 3.30 0.74 13.28
N SER A 328 4.38 0.30 12.65
CA SER A 328 5.69 0.22 13.31
C SER A 328 6.21 1.60 13.71
N VAL A 329 5.95 2.63 12.90
CA VAL A 329 6.31 4.02 13.18
C VAL A 329 5.60 4.53 14.44
N VAL A 330 4.30 4.27 14.53
CA VAL A 330 3.45 4.68 15.67
C VAL A 330 3.88 3.99 16.97
N LEU A 331 4.29 2.72 16.90
CA LEU A 331 4.57 1.88 18.07
C LEU A 331 6.05 1.77 18.43
N LYS A 332 6.97 2.37 17.65
CA LYS A 332 8.43 2.22 17.77
C LYS A 332 8.94 2.38 19.20
N ASP A 333 8.59 3.49 19.83
CA ASP A 333 9.10 3.84 21.18
C ASP A 333 8.59 2.85 22.23
N TYR A 334 7.33 2.45 22.15
CA TYR A 334 6.71 1.49 23.06
C TYR A 334 7.31 0.09 22.93
N ILE A 335 7.49 -0.39 21.70
CA ILE A 335 8.07 -1.71 21.44
C ILE A 335 9.53 -1.76 21.88
N LYS A 336 10.33 -0.72 21.61
CA LYS A 336 11.71 -0.61 22.07
C LYS A 336 11.79 -0.64 23.60
N ALA A 337 10.92 0.10 24.28
CA ALA A 337 10.87 0.12 25.75
C ALA A 337 10.50 -1.26 26.33
N LEU A 338 9.51 -1.95 25.73
CA LEU A 338 9.13 -3.30 26.13
C LEU A 338 10.27 -4.30 25.91
N ASN A 339 10.93 -4.25 24.76
CA ASN A 339 12.03 -5.14 24.43
C ASN A 339 13.21 -4.98 25.39
N ASN A 340 13.63 -3.75 25.68
CA ASN A 340 14.70 -3.46 26.62
C ASN A 340 14.40 -3.94 28.05
N LYS A 341 13.13 -3.93 28.43
CA LYS A 341 12.69 -4.35 29.77
C LYS A 341 12.56 -5.87 29.92
N LEU A 342 12.21 -6.58 28.85
CA LEU A 342 11.79 -7.98 28.91
C LEU A 342 12.84 -8.95 28.35
N ASP A 343 13.10 -8.89 27.07
CA ASP A 343 13.81 -9.97 26.37
C ASP A 343 15.16 -9.53 25.75
N GLY A 344 15.30 -8.27 25.37
CA GLY A 344 16.49 -7.75 24.72
C GLY A 344 16.77 -8.40 23.36
N PHE A 345 15.73 -8.75 22.61
CA PHE A 345 15.88 -9.28 21.25
C PHE A 345 16.61 -8.27 20.36
N ASN A 346 17.32 -8.75 19.37
CA ASN A 346 17.86 -7.91 18.32
C ASN A 346 16.73 -7.45 17.39
N ILE A 347 16.25 -6.22 17.59
CA ILE A 347 15.15 -5.63 16.81
C ILE A 347 15.60 -4.36 16.13
N GLU A 348 15.17 -4.16 14.90
CA GLU A 348 15.44 -2.95 14.12
C GLU A 348 14.16 -2.31 13.59
N PHE A 349 14.19 -0.97 13.52
CA PHE A 349 13.17 -0.14 12.91
C PHE A 349 13.83 0.75 11.88
N PHE A 350 13.11 1.08 10.83
CA PHE A 350 13.62 2.08 9.89
C PHE A 350 13.78 3.43 10.60
N GLU A 351 14.90 4.10 10.34
CA GLU A 351 15.17 5.41 10.93
C GLU A 351 14.37 6.49 10.23
N ASP A 352 14.25 6.39 8.91
CA ASP A 352 13.45 7.29 8.09
C ASP A 352 12.00 6.77 8.00
N GLU A 353 11.07 7.58 8.50
CA GLU A 353 9.63 7.31 8.41
C GLU A 353 9.16 7.20 6.96
N GLN A 354 9.73 7.99 6.05
CA GLN A 354 9.39 7.95 4.62
C GLN A 354 9.83 6.63 3.99
N GLU A 355 11.02 6.12 4.32
CA GLU A 355 11.44 4.79 3.87
C GLU A 355 10.49 3.70 4.33
N SER A 356 10.01 3.77 5.57
CA SER A 356 9.03 2.81 6.09
C SER A 356 7.68 2.91 5.37
N ILE A 357 7.22 4.14 5.10
CA ILE A 357 5.94 4.40 4.43
C ILE A 357 5.95 3.87 2.98
N TRP A 358 7.05 4.08 2.24
CA TRP A 358 7.18 3.69 0.84
C TRP A 358 7.75 2.29 0.61
N MET A 359 8.06 1.57 1.68
CA MET A 359 8.78 0.30 1.61
C MET A 359 8.10 -0.72 0.70
N MET A 360 6.78 -0.92 0.84
CA MET A 360 6.06 -1.93 0.07
C MET A 360 5.98 -1.57 -1.41
N ALA A 361 5.66 -0.32 -1.75
CA ALA A 361 5.63 0.14 -3.14
C ALA A 361 7.02 0.01 -3.80
N ASN A 362 8.09 0.37 -3.10
CA ASN A 362 9.48 0.17 -3.55
C ASN A 362 9.81 -1.31 -3.76
N ALA A 363 9.39 -2.16 -2.84
CA ALA A 363 9.61 -3.61 -2.94
C ALA A 363 8.88 -4.20 -4.16
N TYR A 364 7.61 -3.84 -4.36
CA TYR A 364 6.85 -4.29 -5.53
C TYR A 364 7.47 -3.78 -6.84
N TYR A 365 7.99 -2.55 -6.85
CA TYR A 365 8.70 -2.01 -8.01
C TYR A 365 9.98 -2.82 -8.33
N LYS A 366 10.76 -3.16 -7.33
CA LYS A 366 11.96 -4.00 -7.50
C LYS A 366 11.61 -5.39 -8.01
N LEU A 367 10.60 -6.03 -7.40
CA LEU A 367 10.14 -7.38 -7.76
C LEU A 367 9.58 -7.45 -9.19
N ILE A 368 8.71 -6.51 -9.57
CA ILE A 368 8.13 -6.51 -10.92
C ILE A 368 9.17 -6.14 -11.98
N SER A 369 10.10 -5.25 -11.65
CA SER A 369 11.21 -4.90 -12.54
C SER A 369 12.15 -6.08 -12.78
N GLN A 370 12.46 -6.85 -11.72
CA GLN A 370 13.25 -8.08 -11.84
C GLN A 370 12.54 -9.14 -12.68
N PHE A 371 11.23 -9.31 -12.49
CA PHE A 371 10.41 -10.22 -13.30
C PHE A 371 10.49 -9.86 -14.79
N ILE A 372 10.32 -8.59 -15.14
CA ILE A 372 10.42 -8.12 -16.53
C ILE A 372 11.81 -8.34 -17.12
N GLN A 373 12.88 -8.07 -16.35
CA GLN A 373 14.26 -8.30 -16.81
C GLN A 373 14.52 -9.79 -17.08
N ASN A 374 14.05 -10.67 -16.20
CA ASN A 374 14.22 -12.11 -16.36
C ASN A 374 13.48 -12.65 -17.60
N ASN A 375 12.27 -12.17 -17.86
CA ASN A 375 11.51 -12.55 -19.05
C ASN A 375 12.16 -12.08 -20.36
N LYS A 376 12.77 -10.87 -20.37
CA LYS A 376 13.52 -10.39 -21.53
C LYS A 376 14.77 -11.24 -21.81
N LYS A 377 15.51 -11.64 -20.78
CA LYS A 377 16.68 -12.53 -20.92
C LYS A 377 16.28 -13.92 -21.44
N ALA A 378 15.17 -14.47 -20.94
CA ALA A 378 14.66 -15.77 -21.38
C ALA A 378 14.19 -15.75 -22.83
N SER A 379 13.56 -14.68 -23.30
CA SER A 379 13.12 -14.52 -24.68
C SER A 379 14.30 -14.33 -25.65
N SER A 380 15.31 -13.52 -25.28
CA SER A 380 16.52 -13.35 -26.11
C SER A 380 17.32 -14.64 -26.26
N SER A 381 17.46 -15.44 -25.21
CA SER A 381 18.15 -16.73 -25.26
C SER A 381 17.45 -17.78 -26.13
N LYS A 382 16.11 -17.76 -26.17
CA LYS A 382 15.31 -18.62 -27.07
C LYS A 382 15.47 -18.23 -28.54
N THR A 383 15.52 -16.93 -28.83
CA THR A 383 15.70 -16.41 -30.19
C THR A 383 17.11 -16.73 -30.71
N GLU A 384 18.15 -16.62 -29.86
CA GLU A 384 19.51 -17.00 -30.24
C GLU A 384 19.67 -18.52 -30.49
N LYS A 385 19.00 -19.38 -29.71
CA LYS A 385 18.99 -20.82 -29.94
C LYS A 385 18.29 -21.17 -31.25
N ALA A 386 17.11 -20.60 -31.50
CA ALA A 386 16.35 -20.83 -32.72
C ALA A 386 17.14 -20.35 -33.98
N SER A 387 17.86 -19.23 -33.89
CA SER A 387 18.70 -18.74 -35.01
C SER A 387 19.93 -19.62 -35.26
N LYS A 388 20.54 -20.20 -34.22
CA LYS A 388 21.66 -21.14 -34.34
C LYS A 388 21.22 -22.49 -34.93
N GLU A 389 20.06 -23.00 -34.50
CA GLU A 389 19.49 -24.23 -35.09
C GLU A 389 19.07 -24.05 -36.55
N ALA A 390 18.51 -22.89 -36.91
CA ALA A 390 18.17 -22.58 -38.29
C ALA A 390 19.42 -22.36 -39.20
N ALA A 391 20.55 -21.96 -38.64
CA ALA A 391 21.83 -21.85 -39.36
C ALA A 391 22.48 -23.21 -39.58
N ALA A 392 22.41 -24.10 -38.57
CA ALA A 392 22.99 -25.45 -38.64
C ALA A 392 22.20 -26.41 -39.56
N THR A 393 20.95 -26.07 -39.91
CA THR A 393 20.13 -26.89 -40.85
C THR A 393 20.30 -26.48 -42.33
N LYS A 394 21.11 -25.44 -42.60
CA LYS A 394 21.38 -24.92 -43.93
C LYS A 394 22.77 -25.29 -44.47
N GLU A 395 23.57 -25.99 -43.69
CA GLU A 395 24.82 -26.69 -44.09
C GLU A 395 24.49 -28.20 -44.34
#